data_5e91b1da082eb25eba93147b76ea723e
#
_entry.id   5e91b1da082eb25eba93147b76ea723e
#
_cell.length_a   1.000
_cell.length_b   1.000
_cell.length_c   1.000
_cell.angle_alpha   90.00
_cell.angle_beta   90.00
_cell.angle_gamma   90.00
#
_symmetry.space_group_name_H-M   'P 1'
#
loop_
_entity.id
_entity.type
_entity.pdbx_description
1 polymer ?
#
loop_
_entity_poly.entity_id
_entity_poly.type
_entity_poly.pdbx_seq_one_letter_code
_entity_poly.pdbx_strand_id
1 'polypeptide(L)'
;MTVKERITALRARMKETGIDAYLIPTDDFHGSEYVGEYFKCRKYITGFTGSAGTAVIMQDMAGLWTDGRYFIQAADQLEGTGITLFKMGEPEVPTVHEFLKKNLTQGMCLGFDGRTVSAKEAAELEKMLDENGVSLSVDHDLAGDIWENRPVLSCEPVTELDIKWAGESRADKCARIRKAMEKKGADLFVLTSLDDIAWLLNIRGGDIHCCPVVLSYLVMTKTEIRLFANKKAFQTDVLEALEKDGVTLFPYDSIYEYVKTFKKDKKVLLCKKKVNSRLVSNIPADTRILDEENLTLLPKATKNPVEVENERIAHIRDGVAVTKFIYWLKKNVGRIPITELSAAEKLYEFRSEQEDFIDNSFDPIIAYGKHAAIVHYFATPETDIPLESSGFLLADTGGHYKEGTTDITRTVVMGPTTEEEKKYFTAVLRGTLNLGAARFLHGCTGVNLDILARQPLWEMGEDFKHGTGHGVGYLLNVHEGPNSFRWKIVPGGNAVLEEGMITSDEPGYYREDGFGIRHENLMVCKKAEKTEYGQFMCFEFLTMVPFDLDGVVPELMSVRERNLLNDYHAQVYEKISPYLNEEEKKWLKDATRAI
;
A
#
# COMPACT_ATOMS: atom_id res chain seq x y z
N MET A 1 -9.20 -21.43 20.46
CA MET A 1 -7.98 -21.30 21.32
C MET A 1 -7.72 -19.83 21.62
N THR A 2 -7.38 -19.51 22.87
CA THR A 2 -6.86 -18.19 23.27
C THR A 2 -5.44 -17.98 22.72
N VAL A 3 -4.92 -16.76 22.74
CA VAL A 3 -3.53 -16.47 22.31
C VAL A 3 -2.52 -17.32 23.11
N LYS A 4 -2.70 -17.45 24.43
CA LYS A 4 -1.82 -18.29 25.28
C LYS A 4 -1.84 -19.77 24.87
N GLU A 5 -3.01 -20.30 24.56
CA GLU A 5 -3.15 -21.70 24.09
C GLU A 5 -2.49 -21.89 22.72
N ARG A 6 -2.62 -20.93 21.79
CA ARG A 6 -1.97 -20.96 20.47
C ARG A 6 -0.44 -20.94 20.61
N ILE A 7 0.11 -20.05 21.46
CA ILE A 7 1.55 -20.01 21.73
C ILE A 7 2.03 -21.34 22.35
N THR A 8 1.26 -21.93 23.26
CA THR A 8 1.60 -23.23 23.86
C THR A 8 1.60 -24.35 22.83
N ALA A 9 0.59 -24.39 21.94
CA ALA A 9 0.51 -25.37 20.86
C ALA A 9 1.67 -25.19 19.86
N LEU A 10 2.01 -23.94 19.49
CA LEU A 10 3.14 -23.65 18.60
C LEU A 10 4.48 -24.11 19.21
N ARG A 11 4.71 -23.84 20.50
CA ARG A 11 5.92 -24.30 21.21
C ARG A 11 6.03 -25.82 21.25
N ALA A 12 4.91 -26.53 21.37
CA ALA A 12 4.90 -28.00 21.30
C ALA A 12 5.35 -28.48 19.91
N ARG A 13 4.81 -27.86 18.83
CA ARG A 13 5.22 -28.21 17.45
C ARG A 13 6.69 -27.85 17.18
N MET A 14 7.17 -26.69 17.66
CA MET A 14 8.58 -26.30 17.57
C MET A 14 9.48 -27.36 18.23
N LYS A 15 9.10 -27.87 19.41
CA LYS A 15 9.87 -28.91 20.12
C LYS A 15 9.90 -30.21 19.34
N GLU A 16 8.78 -30.63 18.72
CA GLU A 16 8.69 -31.83 17.89
C GLU A 16 9.57 -31.77 16.64
N THR A 17 9.73 -30.58 16.08
CA THR A 17 10.51 -30.32 14.86
C THR A 17 11.95 -29.88 15.12
N GLY A 18 12.37 -29.75 16.40
CA GLY A 18 13.72 -29.32 16.77
C GLY A 18 14.00 -27.83 16.46
N ILE A 19 12.97 -26.98 16.51
CA ILE A 19 13.06 -25.52 16.28
C ILE A 19 13.05 -24.79 17.61
N ASP A 20 14.04 -23.96 17.87
CA ASP A 20 14.21 -23.22 19.14
C ASP A 20 13.55 -21.84 19.10
N ALA A 21 13.55 -21.19 17.93
CA ALA A 21 12.83 -19.94 17.67
C ALA A 21 12.03 -20.07 16.37
N TYR A 22 10.83 -19.48 16.34
CA TYR A 22 9.99 -19.48 15.15
C TYR A 22 9.59 -18.06 14.78
N LEU A 23 9.91 -17.65 13.55
CA LEU A 23 9.65 -16.32 13.01
C LEU A 23 8.34 -16.32 12.20
N ILE A 24 7.46 -15.37 12.45
CA ILE A 24 6.17 -15.22 11.75
C ILE A 24 6.01 -13.75 11.31
N PRO A 25 6.36 -13.39 10.09
CA PRO A 25 6.13 -12.04 9.57
C PRO A 25 4.66 -11.82 9.21
N THR A 26 4.29 -10.57 8.98
CA THR A 26 3.11 -10.23 8.18
C THR A 26 3.51 -10.29 6.72
N ASP A 27 3.26 -11.41 6.07
CA ASP A 27 3.58 -11.60 4.66
C ASP A 27 2.73 -12.76 4.08
N ASP A 28 2.63 -12.78 2.75
CA ASP A 28 2.09 -13.88 1.98
C ASP A 28 3.21 -14.60 1.19
N PHE A 29 2.87 -15.48 0.27
CA PHE A 29 3.86 -16.16 -0.56
C PHE A 29 4.43 -15.32 -1.69
N HIS A 30 3.97 -14.08 -1.83
CA HIS A 30 4.22 -13.17 -2.95
C HIS A 30 4.93 -11.88 -2.57
N GLY A 31 5.10 -11.60 -1.27
CA GLY A 31 5.66 -10.37 -0.75
C GLY A 31 4.70 -9.18 -0.90
N SER A 32 3.39 -9.43 -0.70
CA SER A 32 2.34 -8.42 -0.76
C SER A 32 2.27 -7.59 0.52
N GLU A 33 1.90 -6.31 0.41
CA GLU A 33 1.68 -5.46 1.58
C GLU A 33 0.39 -5.85 2.34
N TYR A 34 -0.71 -6.03 1.61
CA TYR A 34 -1.95 -6.55 2.15
C TYR A 34 -2.03 -8.05 1.88
N VAL A 35 -2.36 -8.82 2.91
CA VAL A 35 -2.37 -10.28 2.83
C VAL A 35 -3.77 -10.84 2.98
N GLY A 36 -4.10 -11.84 2.15
CA GLY A 36 -5.37 -12.57 2.24
C GLY A 36 -5.52 -13.32 3.56
N GLU A 37 -6.75 -13.66 3.94
CA GLU A 37 -7.08 -14.27 5.24
C GLU A 37 -6.30 -15.57 5.52
N TYR A 38 -6.00 -16.38 4.50
CA TYR A 38 -5.18 -17.59 4.63
C TYR A 38 -3.79 -17.31 5.22
N PHE A 39 -3.21 -16.15 4.91
CA PHE A 39 -1.83 -15.79 5.26
C PHE A 39 -1.71 -15.08 6.62
N LYS A 40 -2.82 -14.77 7.30
CA LYS A 40 -2.82 -14.00 8.56
C LYS A 40 -2.33 -14.81 9.79
N CYS A 41 -1.28 -15.62 9.61
CA CYS A 41 -0.70 -16.48 10.67
C CYS A 41 -0.22 -15.67 11.87
N ARG A 42 0.44 -14.49 11.63
CA ARG A 42 0.90 -13.62 12.72
C ARG A 42 -0.30 -13.12 13.55
N LYS A 43 -1.38 -12.64 12.89
CA LYS A 43 -2.62 -12.25 13.57
C LYS A 43 -3.22 -13.41 14.36
N TYR A 44 -3.27 -14.61 13.78
CA TYR A 44 -3.78 -15.80 14.47
C TYR A 44 -2.98 -16.11 15.72
N ILE A 45 -1.65 -16.14 15.65
CA ILE A 45 -0.80 -16.51 16.79
C ILE A 45 -0.83 -15.44 17.88
N THR A 46 -0.76 -14.15 17.53
CA THR A 46 -0.56 -13.07 18.49
C THR A 46 -1.83 -12.35 18.95
N GLY A 47 -2.91 -12.44 18.17
CA GLY A 47 -4.11 -11.60 18.36
C GLY A 47 -3.96 -10.17 17.85
N PHE A 48 -2.75 -9.72 17.50
CA PHE A 48 -2.52 -8.38 16.97
C PHE A 48 -3.05 -8.25 15.54
N THR A 49 -3.88 -7.25 15.27
CA THR A 49 -4.59 -7.08 13.99
C THR A 49 -3.96 -6.06 13.05
N GLY A 50 -2.98 -5.25 13.49
CA GLY A 50 -2.30 -4.27 12.63
C GLY A 50 -1.70 -4.91 11.37
N SER A 51 -1.58 -4.15 10.28
CA SER A 51 -1.16 -4.68 8.97
C SER A 51 0.35 -4.94 8.87
N ALA A 52 1.18 -4.45 9.78
CA ALA A 52 2.62 -4.64 9.77
C ALA A 52 3.15 -5.11 11.11
N GLY A 53 4.00 -6.14 11.09
CA GLY A 53 4.69 -6.63 12.28
C GLY A 53 5.26 -8.02 12.09
N THR A 54 6.21 -8.37 12.95
CA THR A 54 6.87 -9.68 12.96
C THR A 54 6.81 -10.26 14.37
N ALA A 55 6.34 -11.48 14.50
CA ALA A 55 6.39 -12.21 15.77
C ALA A 55 7.59 -13.16 15.81
N VAL A 56 8.23 -13.26 16.95
CA VAL A 56 9.25 -14.28 17.26
C VAL A 56 8.79 -15.04 18.49
N ILE A 57 8.64 -16.35 18.36
CA ILE A 57 8.24 -17.25 19.45
C ILE A 57 9.42 -18.14 19.79
N MET A 58 9.82 -18.14 21.07
CA MET A 58 10.81 -19.05 21.65
C MET A 58 10.15 -19.87 22.75
N GLN A 59 10.85 -20.86 23.31
CA GLN A 59 10.27 -21.76 24.33
C GLN A 59 9.85 -20.99 25.61
N ASP A 60 10.58 -19.95 25.97
CA ASP A 60 10.41 -19.17 27.21
C ASP A 60 9.89 -17.73 27.00
N MET A 61 9.94 -17.22 25.75
CA MET A 61 9.48 -15.87 25.45
C MET A 61 8.69 -15.82 24.13
N ALA A 62 7.88 -14.76 23.98
CA ALA A 62 7.21 -14.38 22.74
C ALA A 62 7.30 -12.86 22.59
N GLY A 63 7.66 -12.41 21.40
CA GLY A 63 7.78 -10.99 21.07
C GLY A 63 7.06 -10.62 19.80
N LEU A 64 6.53 -9.40 19.73
CA LEU A 64 5.99 -8.76 18.55
C LEU A 64 6.73 -7.46 18.27
N TRP A 65 7.32 -7.34 17.10
CA TRP A 65 7.90 -6.11 16.56
C TRP A 65 6.92 -5.44 15.62
N THR A 66 6.63 -4.16 15.85
CA THR A 66 5.81 -3.34 14.94
C THR A 66 6.31 -1.90 14.94
N ASP A 67 5.88 -1.10 13.95
CA ASP A 67 6.31 0.29 13.78
C ASP A 67 5.37 1.31 14.47
N GLY A 68 5.76 2.58 14.43
CA GLY A 68 5.08 3.65 15.16
C GLY A 68 3.61 3.88 14.83
N ARG A 69 3.14 3.38 13.69
CA ARG A 69 1.72 3.44 13.29
C ARG A 69 0.81 2.62 14.23
N TYR A 70 1.39 1.59 14.88
CA TYR A 70 0.64 0.56 15.61
C TYR A 70 1.00 0.45 17.09
N PHE A 71 1.85 1.30 17.65
CA PHE A 71 2.31 1.15 19.05
C PHE A 71 1.18 1.11 20.08
N ILE A 72 0.18 1.99 19.94
CA ILE A 72 -0.97 2.07 20.83
C ILE A 72 -1.83 0.81 20.67
N GLN A 73 -2.24 0.50 19.45
CA GLN A 73 -3.06 -0.67 19.15
C GLN A 73 -2.41 -1.99 19.60
N ALA A 74 -1.09 -2.14 19.38
CA ALA A 74 -0.38 -3.34 19.77
C ALA A 74 -0.27 -3.46 21.30
N ALA A 75 -0.08 -2.35 22.02
CA ALA A 75 -0.06 -2.35 23.47
C ALA A 75 -1.38 -2.87 24.05
N ASP A 76 -2.50 -2.35 23.54
CA ASP A 76 -3.84 -2.74 23.99
C ASP A 76 -4.15 -4.21 23.63
N GLN A 77 -3.89 -4.62 22.40
CA GLN A 77 -4.22 -5.98 21.93
C GLN A 77 -3.32 -7.07 22.51
N LEU A 78 -2.11 -6.75 22.93
CA LEU A 78 -1.19 -7.70 23.58
C LEU A 78 -1.33 -7.76 25.09
N GLU A 79 -2.14 -6.89 25.71
CA GLU A 79 -2.35 -6.90 27.15
C GLU A 79 -2.84 -8.27 27.63
N GLY A 80 -2.19 -8.82 28.64
CA GLY A 80 -2.53 -10.12 29.23
C GLY A 80 -2.20 -11.33 28.38
N THR A 81 -1.66 -11.20 27.15
CA THR A 81 -1.30 -12.32 26.27
C THR A 81 0.01 -13.03 26.65
N GLY A 82 0.92 -12.32 27.30
CA GLY A 82 2.28 -12.78 27.58
C GLY A 82 3.25 -12.53 26.43
N ILE A 83 2.86 -11.77 25.42
CA ILE A 83 3.72 -11.34 24.29
C ILE A 83 4.31 -9.96 24.63
N THR A 84 5.62 -9.83 24.50
CA THR A 84 6.33 -8.56 24.67
C THR A 84 6.24 -7.72 23.42
N LEU A 85 5.81 -6.46 23.55
CA LEU A 85 5.83 -5.49 22.44
C LEU A 85 7.21 -4.86 22.32
N PHE A 86 7.80 -4.97 21.12
CA PHE A 86 9.03 -4.28 20.71
C PHE A 86 8.69 -3.16 19.74
N LYS A 87 8.81 -1.89 20.21
CA LYS A 87 8.50 -0.68 19.44
C LYS A 87 9.65 -0.35 18.49
N MET A 88 9.55 -0.78 17.23
CA MET A 88 10.61 -0.62 16.23
C MET A 88 11.01 0.84 16.05
N GLY A 89 12.33 1.10 16.08
CA GLY A 89 12.89 2.43 15.88
C GLY A 89 12.99 3.30 17.15
N GLU A 90 12.43 2.84 18.27
CA GLU A 90 12.63 3.51 19.55
C GLU A 90 14.03 3.18 20.13
N PRO A 91 14.65 4.11 20.92
CA PRO A 91 15.92 3.88 21.55
C PRO A 91 15.93 2.60 22.39
N GLU A 92 17.05 1.87 22.35
CA GLU A 92 17.30 0.63 23.11
C GLU A 92 16.39 -0.57 22.74
N VAL A 93 15.49 -0.43 21.76
CA VAL A 93 14.68 -1.54 21.24
C VAL A 93 15.48 -2.25 20.14
N PRO A 94 15.83 -3.55 20.33
CA PRO A 94 16.57 -4.30 19.33
C PRO A 94 15.68 -4.56 18.10
N THR A 95 16.29 -4.56 16.91
CA THR A 95 15.67 -5.12 15.71
C THR A 95 15.44 -6.63 15.89
N VAL A 96 14.59 -7.22 15.04
CA VAL A 96 14.39 -8.69 15.02
C VAL A 96 15.74 -9.40 14.84
N HIS A 97 16.58 -8.92 13.93
CA HIS A 97 17.91 -9.50 13.66
C HIS A 97 18.84 -9.42 14.89
N GLU A 98 18.94 -8.27 15.52
CA GLU A 98 19.77 -8.09 16.73
C GLU A 98 19.27 -8.97 17.87
N PHE A 99 17.95 -9.07 18.02
CA PHE A 99 17.33 -9.93 19.01
C PHE A 99 17.66 -11.41 18.77
N LEU A 100 17.49 -11.92 17.54
CA LEU A 100 17.81 -13.28 17.15
C LEU A 100 19.31 -13.58 17.32
N LYS A 101 20.19 -12.69 16.85
CA LYS A 101 21.64 -12.81 17.00
C LYS A 101 22.08 -12.91 18.46
N LYS A 102 21.42 -12.18 19.35
CA LYS A 102 21.74 -12.16 20.79
C LYS A 102 21.24 -13.42 21.52
N ASN A 103 20.09 -13.93 21.15
CA ASN A 103 19.39 -14.97 21.93
C ASN A 103 19.57 -16.40 21.36
N LEU A 104 20.02 -16.54 20.10
CA LEU A 104 20.29 -17.83 19.50
C LEU A 104 21.78 -18.15 19.57
N THR A 105 22.11 -19.36 20.05
CA THR A 105 23.47 -19.83 20.27
C THR A 105 23.74 -21.12 19.50
N GLN A 106 25.00 -21.55 19.50
CA GLN A 106 25.46 -22.75 18.79
C GLN A 106 24.58 -23.97 19.02
N GLY A 107 24.17 -24.61 17.94
CA GLY A 107 23.33 -25.81 17.93
C GLY A 107 21.84 -25.55 17.96
N MET A 108 21.39 -24.30 18.14
CA MET A 108 19.99 -23.91 18.02
C MET A 108 19.53 -23.81 16.55
N CYS A 109 18.21 -23.82 16.35
CA CYS A 109 17.58 -23.73 15.05
C CYS A 109 16.53 -22.61 15.03
N LEU A 110 16.65 -21.67 14.06
CA LEU A 110 15.59 -20.72 13.70
C LEU A 110 14.71 -21.34 12.61
N GLY A 111 13.40 -21.41 12.85
CA GLY A 111 12.42 -21.87 11.88
C GLY A 111 11.51 -20.74 11.37
N PHE A 112 11.03 -20.87 10.14
CA PHE A 112 9.95 -20.08 9.55
C PHE A 112 9.37 -20.79 8.33
N ASP A 113 8.16 -20.39 7.91
CA ASP A 113 7.65 -20.82 6.59
C ASP A 113 8.42 -20.07 5.49
N GLY A 114 9.29 -20.77 4.77
CA GLY A 114 10.10 -20.17 3.71
C GLY A 114 9.29 -19.57 2.55
N ARG A 115 7.97 -19.78 2.52
CA ARG A 115 7.07 -19.16 1.56
C ARG A 115 6.68 -17.73 1.95
N THR A 116 6.81 -17.36 3.25
CA THR A 116 6.45 -16.01 3.78
C THR A 116 7.67 -15.15 4.11
N VAL A 117 8.87 -15.63 3.83
CA VAL A 117 10.12 -14.86 4.02
C VAL A 117 10.85 -14.75 2.69
N SER A 118 11.22 -13.54 2.30
CA SER A 118 11.90 -13.31 1.04
C SER A 118 13.26 -14.03 0.99
N ALA A 119 13.72 -14.37 -0.22
CA ALA A 119 15.01 -15.03 -0.40
C ALA A 119 16.19 -14.14 0.05
N LYS A 120 16.04 -12.82 -0.02
CA LYS A 120 17.03 -11.88 0.47
C LYS A 120 17.12 -11.91 1.99
N GLU A 121 15.99 -11.79 2.66
CA GLU A 121 15.87 -11.82 4.12
C GLU A 121 16.38 -13.14 4.70
N ALA A 122 15.98 -14.26 4.11
CA ALA A 122 16.45 -15.59 4.53
C ALA A 122 17.98 -15.73 4.41
N ALA A 123 18.58 -15.21 3.33
CA ALA A 123 20.03 -15.25 3.15
C ALA A 123 20.78 -14.32 4.13
N GLU A 124 20.18 -13.18 4.48
CA GLU A 124 20.75 -12.27 5.51
C GLU A 124 20.69 -12.90 6.90
N LEU A 125 19.56 -13.55 7.24
CA LEU A 125 19.42 -14.33 8.49
C LEU A 125 20.40 -15.49 8.54
N GLU A 126 20.50 -16.29 7.49
CA GLU A 126 21.44 -17.42 7.39
C GLU A 126 22.88 -16.95 7.64
N LYS A 127 23.34 -15.95 6.90
CA LYS A 127 24.67 -15.38 7.04
C LYS A 127 24.94 -14.87 8.46
N MET A 128 23.98 -14.16 9.06
CA MET A 128 24.13 -13.60 10.41
C MET A 128 24.20 -14.68 11.48
N LEU A 129 23.41 -15.75 11.35
CA LEU A 129 23.27 -16.80 12.34
C LEU A 129 24.33 -17.90 12.19
N ASP A 130 24.88 -18.11 10.99
CA ASP A 130 25.98 -19.07 10.74
C ASP A 130 27.22 -18.71 11.59
N GLU A 131 27.50 -17.42 11.81
CA GLU A 131 28.54 -16.94 12.71
C GLU A 131 28.38 -17.48 14.15
N ASN A 132 27.15 -17.72 14.59
CA ASN A 132 26.81 -18.25 15.91
C ASN A 132 26.61 -19.78 15.93
N GLY A 133 26.77 -20.47 14.78
CA GLY A 133 26.50 -21.89 14.64
C GLY A 133 25.03 -22.27 14.79
N VAL A 134 24.12 -21.39 14.39
CA VAL A 134 22.67 -21.57 14.39
C VAL A 134 22.21 -21.99 13.01
N SER A 135 21.38 -23.04 12.93
CA SER A 135 20.83 -23.54 11.67
C SER A 135 19.49 -22.86 11.33
N LEU A 136 19.12 -22.88 10.03
CA LEU A 136 17.80 -22.46 9.56
C LEU A 136 16.95 -23.65 9.14
N SER A 137 15.64 -23.59 9.45
CA SER A 137 14.61 -24.52 8.96
C SER A 137 13.51 -23.74 8.26
N VAL A 138 13.38 -23.91 6.94
CA VAL A 138 12.47 -23.11 6.08
C VAL A 138 11.29 -23.92 5.53
N ASP A 139 11.15 -25.17 5.96
CA ASP A 139 10.22 -26.13 5.34
C ASP A 139 8.89 -26.30 6.09
N HIS A 140 8.73 -25.65 7.23
CA HIS A 140 7.61 -25.88 8.14
C HIS A 140 6.70 -24.66 8.30
N ASP A 141 5.41 -24.85 8.02
CA ASP A 141 4.33 -23.90 8.37
C ASP A 141 3.72 -24.26 9.73
N LEU A 142 4.52 -24.12 10.80
CA LEU A 142 4.07 -24.53 12.14
C LEU A 142 2.86 -23.73 12.65
N ALA A 143 2.71 -22.48 12.23
CA ALA A 143 1.55 -21.65 12.56
C ALA A 143 0.29 -22.18 11.87
N GLY A 144 0.42 -22.58 10.61
CA GLY A 144 -0.66 -23.19 9.84
C GLY A 144 -1.04 -24.58 10.37
N ASP A 145 -0.08 -25.38 10.82
CA ASP A 145 -0.31 -26.73 11.38
C ASP A 145 -1.24 -26.71 12.60
N ILE A 146 -1.19 -25.65 13.40
CA ILE A 146 -2.03 -25.51 14.62
C ILE A 146 -3.32 -24.72 14.38
N TRP A 147 -3.53 -24.19 13.19
CA TRP A 147 -4.70 -23.37 12.85
C TRP A 147 -5.84 -24.22 12.27
N GLU A 148 -6.61 -24.90 13.16
CA GLU A 148 -7.67 -25.86 12.79
C GLU A 148 -8.70 -25.32 11.79
N ASN A 149 -9.09 -24.04 11.94
CA ASN A 149 -10.08 -23.39 11.08
C ASN A 149 -9.42 -22.35 10.16
N ARG A 150 -8.21 -22.64 9.67
CA ARG A 150 -7.54 -21.74 8.73
C ARG A 150 -8.41 -21.51 7.50
N PRO A 151 -8.67 -20.25 7.10
CA PRO A 151 -9.35 -19.96 5.84
C PRO A 151 -8.68 -20.70 4.67
N VAL A 152 -9.44 -21.07 3.66
CA VAL A 152 -8.87 -21.63 2.41
C VAL A 152 -8.18 -20.52 1.61
N LEU A 153 -7.24 -20.89 0.74
CA LEU A 153 -6.71 -19.94 -0.24
C LEU A 153 -7.84 -19.36 -1.07
N SER A 154 -7.83 -18.05 -1.25
CA SER A 154 -8.79 -17.35 -2.09
C SER A 154 -8.76 -17.88 -3.52
N CYS A 155 -9.90 -17.80 -4.19
CA CYS A 155 -10.08 -18.24 -5.57
C CYS A 155 -11.23 -17.43 -6.19
N GLU A 156 -11.08 -16.11 -6.18
CA GLU A 156 -12.09 -15.20 -6.71
C GLU A 156 -12.03 -15.14 -8.24
N PRO A 157 -13.15 -14.84 -8.91
CA PRO A 157 -13.19 -14.78 -10.37
C PRO A 157 -12.18 -13.81 -10.95
N VAL A 158 -11.47 -14.27 -12.00
CA VAL A 158 -10.53 -13.44 -12.78
C VAL A 158 -11.27 -12.78 -13.93
N THR A 159 -11.04 -11.48 -14.10
CA THR A 159 -11.54 -10.68 -15.21
C THR A 159 -10.39 -10.16 -16.07
N GLU A 160 -10.63 -9.99 -17.36
CA GLU A 160 -9.69 -9.31 -18.26
C GLU A 160 -9.92 -7.80 -18.23
N LEU A 161 -8.85 -7.04 -18.14
CA LEU A 161 -8.88 -5.58 -18.28
C LEU A 161 -8.82 -5.23 -19.77
N ASP A 162 -9.92 -4.72 -20.32
CA ASP A 162 -10.05 -4.33 -21.73
C ASP A 162 -8.99 -3.27 -22.09
N ILE A 163 -8.54 -3.33 -23.36
CA ILE A 163 -7.53 -2.42 -23.92
C ILE A 163 -7.93 -0.94 -23.83
N LYS A 164 -9.21 -0.64 -23.83
CA LYS A 164 -9.71 0.73 -23.67
C LYS A 164 -9.36 1.34 -22.31
N TRP A 165 -9.16 0.49 -21.29
CA TRP A 165 -8.68 0.90 -19.96
C TRP A 165 -7.17 0.68 -19.82
N ALA A 166 -6.65 -0.45 -20.28
CA ALA A 166 -5.22 -0.78 -20.15
C ALA A 166 -4.30 0.04 -21.06
N GLY A 167 -4.79 0.55 -22.19
CA GLY A 167 -4.04 1.36 -23.14
C GLY A 167 -2.92 0.63 -23.89
N GLU A 168 -2.49 -0.54 -23.41
CA GLU A 168 -1.45 -1.38 -24.02
C GLU A 168 -1.87 -2.84 -23.95
N SER A 169 -1.71 -3.58 -25.05
CA SER A 169 -2.06 -4.99 -25.10
C SER A 169 -1.13 -5.86 -24.25
N ARG A 170 -1.64 -7.01 -23.77
CA ARG A 170 -0.84 -8.04 -23.10
C ARG A 170 0.36 -8.45 -23.95
N ALA A 171 0.14 -8.65 -25.26
CA ALA A 171 1.18 -9.03 -26.20
C ALA A 171 2.32 -8.00 -26.28
N ASP A 172 1.99 -6.70 -26.35
CA ASP A 172 2.98 -5.61 -26.40
C ASP A 172 3.75 -5.49 -25.09
N LYS A 173 3.06 -5.56 -23.92
CA LYS A 173 3.70 -5.59 -22.61
C LYS A 173 4.69 -6.75 -22.49
N CYS A 174 4.27 -7.96 -22.88
CA CYS A 174 5.13 -9.14 -22.86
C CYS A 174 6.31 -9.03 -23.82
N ALA A 175 6.13 -8.46 -25.02
CA ALA A 175 7.21 -8.22 -25.96
C ALA A 175 8.24 -7.21 -25.39
N ARG A 176 7.77 -6.15 -24.74
CA ARG A 176 8.61 -5.15 -24.06
C ARG A 176 9.44 -5.79 -22.94
N ILE A 177 8.82 -6.65 -22.10
CA ILE A 177 9.53 -7.35 -21.02
C ILE A 177 10.55 -8.34 -21.57
N ARG A 178 10.24 -9.11 -22.64
CA ARG A 178 11.21 -10.00 -23.30
C ARG A 178 12.43 -9.25 -23.82
N LYS A 179 12.22 -8.06 -24.41
CA LYS A 179 13.31 -7.19 -24.85
C LYS A 179 14.18 -6.71 -23.66
N ALA A 180 13.58 -6.45 -22.50
CA ALA A 180 14.31 -6.12 -21.29
C ALA A 180 15.10 -7.33 -20.76
N MET A 181 14.52 -8.53 -20.77
CA MET A 181 15.22 -9.79 -20.44
C MET A 181 16.45 -9.99 -21.33
N GLU A 182 16.30 -9.78 -22.64
CA GLU A 182 17.41 -9.90 -23.62
C GLU A 182 18.56 -8.95 -23.28
N LYS A 183 18.26 -7.67 -22.99
CA LYS A 183 19.26 -6.67 -22.58
C LYS A 183 20.01 -7.06 -21.31
N LYS A 184 19.35 -7.75 -20.38
CA LYS A 184 19.95 -8.30 -19.15
C LYS A 184 20.63 -9.65 -19.38
N GLY A 185 20.48 -10.24 -20.56
CA GLY A 185 21.00 -11.56 -20.88
C GLY A 185 20.31 -12.68 -20.09
N ALA A 186 19.05 -12.48 -19.68
CA ALA A 186 18.25 -13.46 -18.98
C ALA A 186 17.56 -14.43 -19.93
N ASP A 187 17.54 -15.72 -19.59
CA ASP A 187 16.80 -16.75 -20.32
C ASP A 187 15.41 -16.99 -19.76
N LEU A 188 15.26 -16.81 -18.43
CA LEU A 188 14.01 -16.93 -17.69
C LEU A 188 13.84 -15.70 -16.81
N PHE A 189 12.58 -15.29 -16.64
CA PHE A 189 12.17 -14.28 -15.67
C PHE A 189 11.11 -14.89 -14.77
N VAL A 190 11.38 -14.95 -13.47
CA VAL A 190 10.45 -15.43 -12.44
C VAL A 190 9.83 -14.22 -11.75
N LEU A 191 8.51 -14.11 -11.81
CA LEU A 191 7.73 -13.03 -11.26
C LEU A 191 6.74 -13.58 -10.23
N THR A 192 6.78 -13.03 -9.02
CA THR A 192 5.93 -13.47 -7.91
C THR A 192 5.02 -12.36 -7.40
N SER A 193 5.34 -11.09 -7.66
CA SER A 193 4.51 -9.96 -7.25
C SER A 193 3.18 -9.98 -7.99
N LEU A 194 2.08 -10.04 -7.24
CA LEU A 194 0.73 -10.23 -7.80
C LEU A 194 0.28 -9.07 -8.68
N ASP A 195 0.57 -7.84 -8.27
CA ASP A 195 0.28 -6.60 -8.99
C ASP A 195 1.06 -6.51 -10.31
N ASP A 196 2.32 -6.96 -10.32
CA ASP A 196 3.14 -7.03 -11.52
C ASP A 196 2.60 -8.04 -12.54
N ILE A 197 2.14 -9.21 -12.07
CA ILE A 197 1.52 -10.25 -12.91
C ILE A 197 0.19 -9.74 -13.47
N ALA A 198 -0.65 -9.15 -12.62
CA ALA A 198 -1.95 -8.60 -13.01
C ALA A 198 -1.79 -7.49 -14.07
N TRP A 199 -0.81 -6.58 -13.87
CA TRP A 199 -0.49 -5.55 -14.85
C TRP A 199 0.02 -6.14 -16.18
N LEU A 200 0.97 -7.09 -16.12
CA LEU A 200 1.59 -7.67 -17.30
C LEU A 200 0.59 -8.42 -18.18
N LEU A 201 -0.33 -9.14 -17.54
CA LEU A 201 -1.31 -9.96 -18.22
C LEU A 201 -2.65 -9.26 -18.48
N ASN A 202 -2.83 -8.02 -18.06
CA ASN A 202 -4.10 -7.29 -18.13
C ASN A 202 -5.25 -8.10 -17.49
N ILE A 203 -5.02 -8.69 -16.32
CA ILE A 203 -6.03 -9.40 -15.54
C ILE A 203 -6.23 -8.76 -14.18
N ARG A 204 -7.43 -8.89 -13.64
CA ARG A 204 -7.79 -8.45 -12.29
C ARG A 204 -8.57 -9.57 -11.60
N GLY A 205 -8.48 -9.64 -10.27
CA GLY A 205 -9.20 -10.60 -9.43
C GLY A 205 -9.52 -9.98 -8.08
N GLY A 206 -10.02 -10.78 -7.15
CA GLY A 206 -10.41 -10.35 -5.80
C GLY A 206 -9.77 -11.16 -4.69
N ASP A 207 -8.61 -11.79 -4.94
CA ASP A 207 -7.99 -12.71 -3.98
C ASP A 207 -7.45 -12.03 -2.72
N ILE A 208 -7.19 -10.73 -2.78
CA ILE A 208 -6.79 -9.91 -1.64
C ILE A 208 -7.79 -8.76 -1.49
N HIS A 209 -8.27 -8.55 -0.28
CA HIS A 209 -9.19 -7.47 0.06
C HIS A 209 -8.61 -6.10 -0.36
N CYS A 210 -9.40 -5.28 -1.02
CA CYS A 210 -9.01 -3.98 -1.57
C CYS A 210 -7.84 -4.01 -2.58
N CYS A 211 -7.43 -5.18 -3.06
CA CYS A 211 -6.37 -5.31 -4.06
C CYS A 211 -6.88 -6.19 -5.21
N PRO A 212 -7.11 -5.63 -6.41
CA PRO A 212 -7.68 -6.39 -7.53
C PRO A 212 -6.65 -7.29 -8.22
N VAL A 213 -6.09 -8.24 -7.48
CA VAL A 213 -5.03 -9.15 -7.90
C VAL A 213 -5.46 -10.62 -7.84
N VAL A 214 -4.68 -11.48 -8.48
CA VAL A 214 -4.90 -12.92 -8.57
C VAL A 214 -3.73 -13.64 -7.93
N LEU A 215 -3.97 -14.57 -7.00
CA LEU A 215 -2.94 -15.42 -6.42
C LEU A 215 -2.29 -16.26 -7.54
N SER A 216 -1.08 -15.87 -7.92
CA SER A 216 -0.39 -16.47 -9.07
C SER A 216 1.13 -16.28 -9.01
N TYR A 217 1.83 -17.15 -9.73
CA TYR A 217 3.23 -16.99 -10.09
C TYR A 217 3.36 -17.00 -11.61
N LEU A 218 4.40 -16.37 -12.12
CA LEU A 218 4.65 -16.34 -13.55
C LEU A 218 6.12 -16.66 -13.84
N VAL A 219 6.34 -17.51 -14.84
CA VAL A 219 7.67 -17.69 -15.44
C VAL A 219 7.59 -17.38 -16.93
N MET A 220 8.34 -16.37 -17.34
CA MET A 220 8.48 -15.98 -18.75
C MET A 220 9.81 -16.48 -19.31
N THR A 221 9.76 -17.08 -20.50
CA THR A 221 10.92 -17.40 -21.34
C THR A 221 10.92 -16.53 -22.59
N LYS A 222 11.88 -16.73 -23.48
CA LYS A 222 11.90 -16.05 -24.79
C LYS A 222 10.66 -16.33 -25.64
N THR A 223 10.00 -17.47 -25.44
CA THR A 223 8.89 -17.95 -26.30
C THR A 223 7.61 -18.29 -25.55
N GLU A 224 7.70 -18.63 -24.28
CA GLU A 224 6.57 -19.12 -23.47
C GLU A 224 6.31 -18.21 -22.28
N ILE A 225 5.05 -18.20 -21.82
CA ILE A 225 4.64 -17.62 -20.55
C ILE A 225 3.86 -18.69 -19.81
N ARG A 226 4.34 -19.05 -18.63
CA ARG A 226 3.70 -20.02 -17.74
C ARG A 226 3.11 -19.29 -16.55
N LEU A 227 1.79 -19.30 -16.43
CA LEU A 227 1.04 -18.76 -15.31
C LEU A 227 0.67 -19.91 -14.38
N PHE A 228 1.02 -19.81 -13.11
CA PHE A 228 0.69 -20.78 -12.07
C PHE A 228 -0.38 -20.19 -11.17
N ALA A 229 -1.61 -20.67 -11.28
CA ALA A 229 -2.76 -20.15 -10.56
C ALA A 229 -3.85 -21.21 -10.38
N ASN A 230 -4.86 -20.91 -9.57
CA ASN A 230 -6.00 -21.80 -9.41
C ASN A 230 -6.91 -21.71 -10.64
N LYS A 231 -6.99 -22.79 -11.43
CA LYS A 231 -7.79 -22.82 -12.66
C LYS A 231 -9.27 -22.48 -12.43
N LYS A 232 -9.81 -22.74 -11.24
CA LYS A 232 -11.23 -22.48 -10.95
C LYS A 232 -11.57 -20.99 -10.94
N ALA A 233 -10.59 -20.11 -10.76
CA ALA A 233 -10.77 -18.65 -10.80
C ALA A 233 -11.01 -18.12 -12.23
N PHE A 234 -10.61 -18.87 -13.26
CA PHE A 234 -10.63 -18.42 -14.64
C PHE A 234 -11.85 -18.92 -15.41
N GLN A 235 -12.62 -18.01 -15.95
CA GLN A 235 -13.69 -18.32 -16.90
C GLN A 235 -13.10 -18.72 -18.25
N THR A 236 -13.90 -19.42 -19.09
CA THR A 236 -13.43 -19.97 -20.39
C THR A 236 -12.91 -18.89 -21.33
N ASP A 237 -13.61 -17.77 -21.41
CA ASP A 237 -13.25 -16.62 -22.27
C ASP A 237 -11.89 -16.01 -21.89
N VAL A 238 -11.63 -15.85 -20.57
CA VAL A 238 -10.34 -15.35 -20.06
C VAL A 238 -9.22 -16.36 -20.39
N LEU A 239 -9.47 -17.67 -20.24
CA LEU A 239 -8.50 -18.71 -20.60
C LEU A 239 -8.16 -18.69 -22.08
N GLU A 240 -9.17 -18.62 -22.95
CA GLU A 240 -8.99 -18.56 -24.41
C GLU A 240 -8.20 -17.29 -24.82
N ALA A 241 -8.48 -16.15 -24.18
CA ALA A 241 -7.72 -14.91 -24.44
C ALA A 241 -6.26 -15.03 -23.99
N LEU A 242 -5.99 -15.65 -22.84
CA LEU A 242 -4.64 -15.89 -22.34
C LEU A 242 -3.87 -16.86 -23.27
N GLU A 243 -4.47 -17.97 -23.66
CA GLU A 243 -3.88 -18.97 -24.57
C GLU A 243 -3.55 -18.38 -25.94
N LYS A 244 -4.44 -17.54 -26.48
CA LYS A 244 -4.23 -16.83 -27.74
C LYS A 244 -2.97 -15.95 -27.71
N ASP A 245 -2.66 -15.36 -26.55
CA ASP A 245 -1.48 -14.53 -26.35
C ASP A 245 -0.25 -15.34 -25.86
N GLY A 246 -0.32 -16.68 -25.89
CA GLY A 246 0.79 -17.58 -25.56
C GLY A 246 1.03 -17.77 -24.07
N VAL A 247 0.02 -17.52 -23.23
CA VAL A 247 0.05 -17.79 -21.80
C VAL A 247 -0.58 -19.16 -21.52
N THR A 248 0.17 -20.06 -20.89
CA THR A 248 -0.32 -21.38 -20.50
C THR A 248 -0.51 -21.46 -18.98
N LEU A 249 -1.70 -21.89 -18.54
CA LEU A 249 -2.05 -22.01 -17.13
C LEU A 249 -1.64 -23.37 -16.55
N PHE A 250 -1.00 -23.33 -15.37
CA PHE A 250 -0.59 -24.48 -14.56
C PHE A 250 -1.16 -24.39 -13.15
N PRO A 251 -1.26 -25.52 -12.40
CA PRO A 251 -1.67 -25.51 -11.00
C PRO A 251 -0.77 -24.60 -10.14
N TYR A 252 -1.36 -23.83 -9.22
CA TYR A 252 -0.69 -22.83 -8.40
C TYR A 252 0.61 -23.35 -7.74
N ASP A 253 0.53 -24.43 -6.98
CA ASP A 253 1.68 -24.97 -6.24
C ASP A 253 2.73 -25.66 -7.13
N SER A 254 2.42 -25.94 -8.39
CA SER A 254 3.35 -26.63 -9.30
C SER A 254 4.57 -25.78 -9.67
N ILE A 255 4.58 -24.49 -9.34
CA ILE A 255 5.75 -23.61 -9.49
C ILE A 255 6.97 -24.16 -8.74
N TYR A 256 6.79 -24.67 -7.50
CA TYR A 256 7.88 -25.19 -6.67
C TYR A 256 8.57 -26.42 -7.28
N GLU A 257 7.83 -27.25 -7.99
CA GLU A 257 8.40 -28.37 -8.74
C GLU A 257 8.97 -27.91 -10.09
N TYR A 258 8.35 -26.93 -10.73
CA TYR A 258 8.83 -26.43 -12.00
C TYR A 258 10.20 -25.76 -11.91
N VAL A 259 10.46 -24.96 -10.88
CA VAL A 259 11.78 -24.30 -10.72
C VAL A 259 12.92 -25.30 -10.51
N LYS A 260 12.67 -26.50 -9.98
CA LYS A 260 13.66 -27.60 -9.87
C LYS A 260 14.16 -28.08 -11.23
N THR A 261 13.41 -27.83 -12.30
CA THR A 261 13.76 -28.24 -13.67
C THR A 261 14.69 -27.24 -14.39
N PHE A 262 15.02 -26.12 -13.76
CA PHE A 262 15.88 -25.10 -14.35
C PHE A 262 17.28 -25.66 -14.59
N LYS A 263 17.84 -25.35 -15.78
CA LYS A 263 19.13 -25.88 -16.20
C LYS A 263 20.26 -24.94 -15.84
N LYS A 264 21.42 -25.48 -15.50
CA LYS A 264 22.63 -24.74 -15.12
C LYS A 264 23.16 -23.77 -16.17
N ASP A 265 22.88 -24.01 -17.46
CA ASP A 265 23.28 -23.16 -18.58
C ASP A 265 22.34 -21.95 -18.75
N LYS A 266 21.26 -21.87 -17.97
CA LYS A 266 20.27 -20.81 -18.02
C LYS A 266 20.52 -19.75 -16.98
N LYS A 267 20.21 -18.51 -17.34
CA LYS A 267 20.23 -17.36 -16.43
C LYS A 267 18.81 -16.99 -16.06
N VAL A 268 18.52 -17.06 -14.77
CA VAL A 268 17.21 -16.78 -14.21
C VAL A 268 17.23 -15.38 -13.57
N LEU A 269 16.45 -14.45 -14.10
CA LEU A 269 16.23 -13.15 -13.50
C LEU A 269 15.08 -13.25 -12.51
N LEU A 270 15.30 -12.78 -11.30
CA LEU A 270 14.28 -12.64 -10.25
C LEU A 270 14.72 -11.57 -9.24
N CYS A 271 13.76 -11.01 -8.50
CA CYS A 271 14.03 -10.07 -7.41
C CYS A 271 14.02 -10.82 -6.07
N LYS A 272 15.19 -11.06 -5.46
CA LYS A 272 15.29 -11.78 -4.19
C LYS A 272 14.55 -11.12 -3.03
N LYS A 273 14.29 -9.80 -3.12
CA LYS A 273 13.47 -9.09 -2.13
C LYS A 273 11.98 -9.44 -2.20
N LYS A 274 11.51 -9.94 -3.37
CA LYS A 274 10.10 -10.25 -3.63
C LYS A 274 9.83 -11.74 -3.70
N VAL A 275 10.77 -12.51 -4.24
CA VAL A 275 10.61 -13.97 -4.36
C VAL A 275 10.86 -14.62 -3.01
N ASN A 276 9.97 -15.51 -2.59
CA ASN A 276 10.10 -16.23 -1.31
C ASN A 276 11.29 -17.20 -1.30
N SER A 277 11.84 -17.43 -0.12
CA SER A 277 13.06 -18.22 0.08
C SER A 277 12.90 -19.69 -0.34
N ARG A 278 11.74 -20.28 -0.10
CA ARG A 278 11.47 -21.68 -0.49
C ARG A 278 11.46 -21.86 -2.00
N LEU A 279 10.96 -20.90 -2.76
CA LEU A 279 11.00 -20.98 -4.22
C LEU A 279 12.45 -20.92 -4.72
N VAL A 280 13.26 -20.01 -4.17
CA VAL A 280 14.68 -19.90 -4.55
C VAL A 280 15.50 -21.11 -4.13
N SER A 281 15.26 -21.70 -2.95
CA SER A 281 15.95 -22.90 -2.48
C SER A 281 15.65 -24.15 -3.34
N ASN A 282 14.53 -24.15 -4.05
CA ASN A 282 14.19 -25.20 -5.01
C ASN A 282 14.89 -25.05 -6.38
N ILE A 283 15.46 -23.88 -6.68
CA ILE A 283 16.26 -23.68 -7.91
C ILE A 283 17.58 -24.45 -7.74
N PRO A 284 18.01 -25.28 -8.73
CA PRO A 284 19.28 -25.97 -8.63
C PRO A 284 20.45 -25.02 -8.34
N ALA A 285 21.31 -25.39 -7.40
CA ALA A 285 22.40 -24.55 -6.88
C ALA A 285 23.40 -24.09 -7.95
N ASP A 286 23.52 -24.83 -9.05
CA ASP A 286 24.37 -24.50 -10.19
C ASP A 286 23.70 -23.62 -11.25
N THR A 287 22.41 -23.25 -11.05
CA THR A 287 21.68 -22.29 -11.91
C THR A 287 22.16 -20.85 -11.61
N ARG A 288 22.44 -20.09 -12.65
CA ARG A 288 22.84 -18.69 -12.49
C ARG A 288 21.65 -17.77 -12.24
N ILE A 289 21.52 -17.25 -11.03
CA ILE A 289 20.51 -16.24 -10.67
C ILE A 289 21.08 -14.84 -10.96
N LEU A 290 20.26 -14.01 -11.62
CA LEU A 290 20.45 -12.57 -11.78
C LEU A 290 19.46 -11.91 -10.80
N ASP A 291 19.98 -11.41 -9.67
CA ASP A 291 19.19 -10.70 -8.66
C ASP A 291 19.03 -9.23 -9.10
N GLU A 292 17.87 -8.89 -9.63
CA GLU A 292 17.53 -7.59 -10.18
C GLU A 292 16.12 -7.21 -9.77
N GLU A 293 15.81 -5.91 -9.74
CA GLU A 293 14.43 -5.46 -9.58
C GLU A 293 13.54 -6.02 -10.70
N ASN A 294 12.25 -6.24 -10.42
CA ASN A 294 11.30 -6.74 -11.42
C ASN A 294 11.30 -5.86 -12.67
N LEU A 295 11.43 -6.46 -13.83
CA LEU A 295 11.43 -5.75 -15.11
C LEU A 295 10.11 -5.01 -15.39
N THR A 296 9.06 -5.35 -14.68
CA THR A 296 7.73 -4.76 -14.72
C THR A 296 7.59 -3.50 -13.87
N LEU A 297 8.44 -3.33 -12.85
CA LEU A 297 8.29 -2.30 -11.81
C LEU A 297 8.17 -0.88 -12.40
N LEU A 298 9.16 -0.43 -13.16
CA LEU A 298 9.17 0.91 -13.73
C LEU A 298 8.14 1.09 -14.87
N PRO A 299 7.98 0.12 -15.81
CA PRO A 299 6.93 0.20 -16.81
C PRO A 299 5.50 0.26 -16.25
N LYS A 300 5.22 -0.40 -15.14
CA LYS A 300 3.92 -0.37 -14.44
C LYS A 300 3.69 0.96 -13.72
N ALA A 301 4.71 1.47 -13.04
CA ALA A 301 4.64 2.76 -12.35
C ALA A 301 4.44 3.95 -13.30
N THR A 302 4.96 3.86 -14.53
CA THR A 302 4.84 4.89 -15.56
C THR A 302 3.57 4.65 -16.39
N LYS A 303 2.47 5.27 -15.98
CA LYS A 303 1.16 5.10 -16.64
C LYS A 303 1.22 5.64 -18.08
N ASN A 304 0.63 4.88 -19.00
CA ASN A 304 0.51 5.31 -20.39
C ASN A 304 -0.57 6.42 -20.52
N PRO A 305 -0.65 7.14 -21.67
CA PRO A 305 -1.61 8.23 -21.83
C PRO A 305 -3.09 7.83 -21.64
N VAL A 306 -3.46 6.58 -21.95
CA VAL A 306 -4.83 6.09 -21.76
C VAL A 306 -5.10 5.87 -20.27
N GLU A 307 -4.18 5.23 -19.55
CA GLU A 307 -4.28 5.05 -18.10
C GLU A 307 -4.36 6.39 -17.37
N VAL A 308 -3.55 7.40 -17.76
CA VAL A 308 -3.60 8.75 -17.16
C VAL A 308 -4.93 9.44 -17.42
N GLU A 309 -5.50 9.33 -18.62
CA GLU A 309 -6.81 9.92 -18.91
C GLU A 309 -7.93 9.24 -18.15
N ASN A 310 -7.88 7.92 -18.04
CA ASN A 310 -8.81 7.16 -17.24
C ASN A 310 -8.71 7.52 -15.75
N GLU A 311 -7.52 7.68 -15.20
CA GLU A 311 -7.34 8.13 -13.81
C GLU A 311 -7.99 9.50 -13.55
N ARG A 312 -7.96 10.42 -14.51
CA ARG A 312 -8.69 11.70 -14.40
C ARG A 312 -10.20 11.46 -14.27
N ILE A 313 -10.74 10.50 -15.01
CA ILE A 313 -12.18 10.13 -14.94
C ILE A 313 -12.49 9.50 -13.58
N ALA A 314 -11.68 8.56 -13.11
CA ALA A 314 -11.84 7.95 -11.78
C ALA A 314 -11.87 9.00 -10.67
N HIS A 315 -10.94 9.97 -10.72
CA HIS A 315 -10.85 11.04 -9.72
C HIS A 315 -11.99 12.06 -9.80
N ILE A 316 -12.62 12.25 -10.94
CA ILE A 316 -13.86 13.04 -11.04
C ILE A 316 -15.02 12.28 -10.39
N ARG A 317 -15.20 10.99 -10.70
CA ARG A 317 -16.25 10.16 -10.12
C ARG A 317 -16.14 10.09 -8.59
N ASP A 318 -14.95 9.78 -8.11
CA ASP A 318 -14.68 9.74 -6.67
C ASP A 318 -14.80 11.13 -6.03
N GLY A 319 -14.34 12.17 -6.73
CA GLY A 319 -14.50 13.56 -6.32
C GLY A 319 -15.96 13.97 -6.12
N VAL A 320 -16.86 13.48 -6.96
CA VAL A 320 -18.32 13.66 -6.78
C VAL A 320 -18.81 12.96 -5.52
N ALA A 321 -18.44 11.70 -5.32
CA ALA A 321 -18.85 10.91 -4.15
C ALA A 321 -18.36 11.56 -2.84
N VAL A 322 -17.08 11.92 -2.76
CA VAL A 322 -16.49 12.53 -1.56
C VAL A 322 -17.04 13.96 -1.33
N THR A 323 -17.28 14.73 -2.39
CA THR A 323 -17.91 16.06 -2.27
C THR A 323 -19.33 15.97 -1.71
N LYS A 324 -20.16 15.02 -2.20
CA LYS A 324 -21.49 14.74 -1.64
C LYS A 324 -21.41 14.29 -0.18
N PHE A 325 -20.42 13.48 0.15
CA PHE A 325 -20.20 13.02 1.53
C PHE A 325 -19.86 14.19 2.47
N ILE A 326 -18.93 15.07 2.11
CA ILE A 326 -18.60 16.25 2.92
C ILE A 326 -19.82 17.16 3.09
N TYR A 327 -20.56 17.42 2.01
CA TYR A 327 -21.81 18.16 2.08
C TYR A 327 -22.81 17.51 3.04
N TRP A 328 -23.01 16.19 2.93
CA TRP A 328 -23.91 15.44 3.80
C TRP A 328 -23.48 15.51 5.26
N LEU A 329 -22.18 15.37 5.57
CA LEU A 329 -21.64 15.52 6.93
C LEU A 329 -21.96 16.91 7.49
N LYS A 330 -21.59 17.97 6.77
CA LYS A 330 -21.80 19.38 7.17
C LYS A 330 -23.27 19.70 7.41
N LYS A 331 -24.18 19.08 6.65
CA LYS A 331 -25.62 19.27 6.76
C LYS A 331 -26.23 18.55 7.96
N ASN A 332 -25.71 17.38 8.34
CA ASN A 332 -26.40 16.43 9.24
C ASN A 332 -25.72 16.27 10.60
N VAL A 333 -24.44 16.56 10.75
CA VAL A 333 -23.76 16.46 12.05
C VAL A 333 -24.46 17.30 13.12
N GLY A 334 -24.69 16.73 14.30
CA GLY A 334 -25.45 17.34 15.39
C GLY A 334 -26.96 17.41 15.18
N ARG A 335 -27.49 16.90 14.04
CA ARG A 335 -28.94 16.84 13.75
C ARG A 335 -29.46 15.43 13.75
N ILE A 336 -28.66 14.48 13.26
CA ILE A 336 -28.91 13.04 13.32
C ILE A 336 -27.73 12.33 13.96
N PRO A 337 -27.91 11.16 14.60
CA PRO A 337 -26.80 10.35 15.07
C PRO A 337 -25.94 9.89 13.88
N ILE A 338 -24.65 10.18 13.93
CA ILE A 338 -23.64 9.73 12.98
C ILE A 338 -22.46 9.22 13.79
N THR A 339 -21.92 8.05 13.44
CA THR A 339 -20.70 7.49 14.01
C THR A 339 -19.62 7.38 12.95
N GLU A 340 -18.38 7.04 13.34
CA GLU A 340 -17.29 6.81 12.39
C GLU A 340 -17.65 5.70 11.38
N LEU A 341 -18.22 4.57 11.85
CA LEU A 341 -18.66 3.46 10.97
C LEU A 341 -19.82 3.87 10.07
N SER A 342 -20.84 4.55 10.60
CA SER A 342 -21.98 4.95 9.76
C SER A 342 -21.60 6.04 8.74
N ALA A 343 -20.59 6.85 9.02
CA ALA A 343 -20.02 7.80 8.07
C ALA A 343 -19.24 7.07 6.96
N ALA A 344 -18.47 6.04 7.29
CA ALA A 344 -17.79 5.19 6.31
C ALA A 344 -18.80 4.49 5.38
N GLU A 345 -19.86 3.90 5.93
CA GLU A 345 -20.95 3.29 5.15
C GLU A 345 -21.60 4.31 4.21
N LYS A 346 -21.85 5.53 4.68
CA LYS A 346 -22.46 6.59 3.86
C LYS A 346 -21.57 7.02 2.70
N LEU A 347 -20.27 7.07 2.90
CA LEU A 347 -19.33 7.35 1.80
C LEU A 347 -19.33 6.20 0.78
N TYR A 348 -19.36 4.95 1.25
CA TYR A 348 -19.47 3.77 0.36
C TYR A 348 -20.77 3.81 -0.47
N GLU A 349 -21.89 4.23 0.09
CA GLU A 349 -23.13 4.44 -0.65
C GLU A 349 -22.94 5.45 -1.79
N PHE A 350 -22.34 6.64 -1.52
CA PHE A 350 -22.09 7.65 -2.55
C PHE A 350 -21.12 7.18 -3.64
N ARG A 351 -20.13 6.37 -3.30
CA ARG A 351 -19.23 5.73 -4.27
C ARG A 351 -19.99 4.71 -5.13
N SER A 352 -20.84 3.91 -4.51
CA SER A 352 -21.66 2.89 -5.21
C SER A 352 -22.65 3.49 -6.21
N GLU A 353 -23.01 4.78 -6.06
CA GLU A 353 -23.81 5.51 -7.04
C GLU A 353 -23.01 5.88 -8.31
N GLN A 354 -21.68 5.83 -8.26
CA GLN A 354 -20.82 6.23 -9.37
C GLN A 354 -20.69 5.09 -10.38
N GLU A 355 -20.67 5.45 -11.66
CA GLU A 355 -20.46 4.49 -12.75
C GLU A 355 -19.09 3.82 -12.62
N ASP A 356 -19.03 2.51 -12.93
CA ASP A 356 -17.81 1.69 -12.93
C ASP A 356 -17.07 1.58 -11.57
N PHE A 357 -17.71 2.00 -10.46
CA PHE A 357 -17.18 1.73 -9.12
C PHE A 357 -17.15 0.21 -8.88
N ILE A 358 -16.06 -0.27 -8.30
CA ILE A 358 -15.84 -1.70 -8.01
C ILE A 358 -15.88 -1.96 -6.51
N ASP A 359 -15.01 -1.30 -5.76
CA ASP A 359 -14.91 -1.42 -4.30
C ASP A 359 -14.00 -0.31 -3.74
N ASN A 360 -13.84 -0.22 -2.42
CA ASN A 360 -12.82 0.62 -1.81
C ASN A 360 -11.41 0.16 -2.23
N SER A 361 -10.46 1.10 -2.35
CA SER A 361 -9.05 0.81 -2.61
C SER A 361 -8.28 0.40 -1.34
N PHE A 362 -8.82 0.71 -0.17
CA PHE A 362 -8.40 0.27 1.17
C PHE A 362 -9.54 0.48 2.17
N ASP A 363 -9.43 -0.10 3.36
CA ASP A 363 -10.40 0.11 4.43
C ASP A 363 -10.42 1.59 4.83
N PRO A 364 -11.58 2.27 4.83
CA PRO A 364 -11.64 3.71 5.05
C PRO A 364 -11.23 4.08 6.48
N ILE A 365 -10.41 5.10 6.61
CA ILE A 365 -10.05 5.74 7.87
C ILE A 365 -11.00 6.92 8.07
N ILE A 366 -12.04 6.73 8.87
CA ILE A 366 -12.94 7.78 9.31
C ILE A 366 -12.68 7.98 10.80
N ALA A 367 -11.90 9.00 11.13
CA ALA A 367 -11.35 9.19 12.47
C ALA A 367 -11.75 10.55 13.06
N TYR A 368 -12.48 10.53 14.16
CA TYR A 368 -12.96 11.74 14.83
C TYR A 368 -12.14 12.07 16.07
N GLY A 369 -11.83 13.35 16.27
CA GLY A 369 -11.14 13.86 17.44
C GLY A 369 -9.80 13.16 17.67
N LYS A 370 -9.63 12.54 18.86
CA LYS A 370 -8.39 11.85 19.24
C LYS A 370 -8.05 10.62 18.38
N HIS A 371 -9.06 9.96 17.78
CA HIS A 371 -8.81 8.82 16.89
C HIS A 371 -8.01 9.24 15.65
N ALA A 372 -8.17 10.49 15.19
CA ALA A 372 -7.41 11.04 14.08
C ALA A 372 -5.90 11.18 14.37
N ALA A 373 -5.49 11.14 15.64
CA ALA A 373 -4.07 11.12 15.99
C ALA A 373 -3.39 9.78 15.70
N ILE A 374 -4.17 8.71 15.48
CA ILE A 374 -3.69 7.38 15.11
C ILE A 374 -3.68 7.31 13.58
N VAL A 375 -2.48 7.39 12.97
CA VAL A 375 -2.29 7.55 11.51
C VAL A 375 -3.08 6.54 10.67
N HIS A 376 -3.11 5.28 11.12
CA HIS A 376 -3.82 4.17 10.47
C HIS A 376 -4.93 3.64 11.39
N TYR A 377 -5.80 4.55 11.85
CA TYR A 377 -6.96 4.17 12.65
C TYR A 377 -8.02 3.49 11.77
N PHE A 378 -8.59 2.41 12.28
CA PHE A 378 -9.77 1.77 11.70
C PHE A 378 -10.82 1.62 12.79
N ALA A 379 -11.99 2.19 12.59
CA ALA A 379 -13.11 2.01 13.48
C ALA A 379 -13.57 0.55 13.48
N THR A 380 -13.83 0.02 14.67
CA THR A 380 -14.46 -1.28 14.86
C THR A 380 -15.74 -1.10 15.68
N PRO A 381 -16.65 -2.09 15.75
CA PRO A 381 -17.83 -1.98 16.60
C PRO A 381 -17.51 -1.63 18.07
N GLU A 382 -16.32 -1.99 18.55
CA GLU A 382 -15.87 -1.74 19.92
C GLU A 382 -15.28 -0.33 20.11
N THR A 383 -14.72 0.26 19.05
CA THR A 383 -14.04 1.56 19.08
C THR A 383 -14.86 2.70 18.48
N ASP A 384 -15.96 2.36 17.79
CA ASP A 384 -16.83 3.31 17.11
C ASP A 384 -17.39 4.39 18.05
N ILE A 385 -17.24 5.65 17.67
CA ILE A 385 -17.73 6.79 18.47
C ILE A 385 -18.64 7.70 17.65
N PRO A 386 -19.58 8.40 18.33
CA PRO A 386 -20.42 9.40 17.67
C PRO A 386 -19.60 10.61 17.23
N LEU A 387 -19.98 11.18 16.07
CA LEU A 387 -19.46 12.44 15.56
C LEU A 387 -20.24 13.60 16.20
N GLU A 388 -19.54 14.59 16.72
CA GLU A 388 -20.12 15.77 17.31
C GLU A 388 -19.94 17.01 16.43
N SER A 389 -20.74 18.07 16.67
CA SER A 389 -20.64 19.34 15.94
C SER A 389 -19.49 20.20 16.47
N SER A 390 -18.27 19.64 16.54
CA SER A 390 -17.05 20.34 17.00
C SER A 390 -15.79 19.65 16.48
N GLY A 391 -14.69 20.37 16.40
CA GLY A 391 -13.38 19.81 16.02
C GLY A 391 -13.30 19.29 14.59
N PHE A 392 -12.49 18.26 14.40
CA PHE A 392 -12.15 17.70 13.09
C PHE A 392 -12.58 16.23 12.93
N LEU A 393 -13.01 15.90 11.72
CA LEU A 393 -13.06 14.54 11.20
C LEU A 393 -11.97 14.38 10.13
N LEU A 394 -11.06 13.44 10.31
CA LEU A 394 -10.14 13.01 9.29
C LEU A 394 -10.80 11.86 8.52
N ALA A 395 -11.00 12.06 7.22
CA ALA A 395 -11.53 11.06 6.31
C ALA A 395 -10.49 10.76 5.23
N ASP A 396 -9.83 9.59 5.37
CA ASP A 396 -8.85 9.06 4.44
C ASP A 396 -9.44 7.81 3.79
N THR A 397 -9.63 7.89 2.47
CA THR A 397 -10.47 6.94 1.76
C THR A 397 -10.12 6.89 0.28
N GLY A 398 -10.38 5.76 -0.36
CA GLY A 398 -10.18 5.63 -1.79
C GLY A 398 -11.11 4.60 -2.41
N GLY A 399 -11.20 4.59 -3.73
CA GLY A 399 -12.02 3.66 -4.49
C GLY A 399 -11.29 3.10 -5.72
N HIS A 400 -11.64 1.87 -6.05
CA HIS A 400 -11.34 1.25 -7.33
C HIS A 400 -12.48 1.48 -8.31
N TYR A 401 -12.13 1.98 -9.47
CA TYR A 401 -13.00 2.14 -10.63
C TYR A 401 -12.37 1.37 -11.80
N LYS A 402 -13.14 1.00 -12.83
CA LYS A 402 -12.51 0.42 -14.03
C LYS A 402 -11.47 1.36 -14.66
N GLU A 403 -11.61 2.65 -14.41
CA GLU A 403 -10.73 3.71 -14.87
C GLU A 403 -9.50 3.93 -14.01
N GLY A 404 -9.40 3.34 -12.83
CA GLY A 404 -8.21 3.49 -11.98
C GLY A 404 -8.46 3.34 -10.50
N THR A 405 -7.52 3.86 -9.71
CA THR A 405 -7.50 3.80 -8.25
C THR A 405 -7.39 5.20 -7.67
N THR A 406 -8.25 5.53 -6.70
CA THR A 406 -8.18 6.80 -5.97
C THR A 406 -7.70 6.60 -4.55
N ASP A 407 -7.10 7.67 -4.01
CA ASP A 407 -6.67 7.83 -2.64
C ASP A 407 -6.82 9.29 -2.26
N ILE A 408 -7.60 9.59 -1.23
CA ILE A 408 -7.99 10.96 -0.89
C ILE A 408 -8.13 11.11 0.62
N THR A 409 -7.38 12.01 1.21
CA THR A 409 -7.65 12.43 2.58
C THR A 409 -8.17 13.85 2.63
N ARG A 410 -9.24 14.06 3.40
CA ARG A 410 -9.72 15.38 3.80
C ARG A 410 -9.93 15.43 5.32
N THR A 411 -9.38 16.48 5.93
CA THR A 411 -9.78 16.85 7.29
C THR A 411 -10.94 17.82 7.18
N VAL A 412 -12.09 17.43 7.72
CA VAL A 412 -13.36 18.17 7.65
C VAL A 412 -13.63 18.84 9.00
N VAL A 413 -13.93 20.13 8.98
CA VAL A 413 -14.33 20.89 10.17
C VAL A 413 -15.77 20.59 10.52
N MET A 414 -15.99 19.98 11.67
CA MET A 414 -17.33 19.54 12.11
C MET A 414 -18.09 20.62 12.89
N GLY A 415 -17.41 21.69 13.31
CA GLY A 415 -17.98 22.79 14.08
C GLY A 415 -16.88 23.70 14.65
N PRO A 416 -17.09 24.34 15.81
CA PRO A 416 -16.08 25.21 16.42
C PRO A 416 -14.75 24.48 16.61
N THR A 417 -13.67 25.14 16.19
CA THR A 417 -12.28 24.72 16.32
C THR A 417 -11.45 25.79 17.00
N THR A 418 -10.34 25.41 17.61
CA THR A 418 -9.39 26.32 18.26
C THR A 418 -8.47 26.99 17.23
N GLU A 419 -7.88 28.11 17.61
CA GLU A 419 -6.85 28.79 16.78
C GLU A 419 -5.63 27.90 16.54
N GLU A 420 -5.29 27.02 17.50
CA GLU A 420 -4.21 26.06 17.36
C GLU A 420 -4.53 25.01 16.28
N GLU A 421 -5.72 24.42 16.29
CA GLU A 421 -6.18 23.45 15.28
C GLU A 421 -6.13 24.08 13.89
N LYS A 422 -6.66 25.30 13.73
CA LYS A 422 -6.62 26.00 12.43
C LYS A 422 -5.21 26.31 11.96
N LYS A 423 -4.31 26.64 12.90
CA LYS A 423 -2.90 26.90 12.58
C LYS A 423 -2.24 25.67 11.97
N TYR A 424 -2.41 24.48 12.58
CA TYR A 424 -1.87 23.23 12.04
C TYR A 424 -2.58 22.79 10.76
N PHE A 425 -3.90 22.94 10.69
CA PHE A 425 -4.66 22.68 9.46
C PHE A 425 -4.10 23.48 8.26
N THR A 426 -3.88 24.78 8.49
CA THR A 426 -3.32 25.67 7.47
C THR A 426 -1.88 25.29 7.10
N ALA A 427 -1.04 24.89 8.07
CA ALA A 427 0.34 24.48 7.82
C ALA A 427 0.41 23.22 6.96
N VAL A 428 -0.42 22.19 7.25
CA VAL A 428 -0.50 20.97 6.44
C VAL A 428 -0.98 21.29 5.02
N LEU A 429 -2.04 22.12 4.87
CA LEU A 429 -2.54 22.53 3.56
C LEU A 429 -1.48 23.27 2.73
N ARG A 430 -0.71 24.18 3.36
CA ARG A 430 0.42 24.86 2.69
C ARG A 430 1.43 23.85 2.16
N GLY A 431 1.72 22.80 2.92
CA GLY A 431 2.60 21.70 2.50
C GLY A 431 2.10 21.04 1.21
N THR A 432 0.86 20.60 1.19
CA THR A 432 0.21 19.99 0.01
C THR A 432 0.25 20.93 -1.21
N LEU A 433 -0.10 22.19 -1.04
CA LEU A 433 -0.10 23.15 -2.15
C LEU A 433 1.32 23.44 -2.68
N ASN A 434 2.32 23.52 -1.81
CA ASN A 434 3.69 23.80 -2.20
C ASN A 434 4.33 22.63 -2.95
N LEU A 435 4.09 21.39 -2.52
CA LEU A 435 4.60 20.19 -3.21
C LEU A 435 3.88 20.01 -4.55
N GLY A 436 2.56 20.10 -4.59
CA GLY A 436 1.78 19.97 -5.83
C GLY A 436 2.14 21.02 -6.90
N ALA A 437 2.57 22.22 -6.48
CA ALA A 437 3.01 23.29 -7.40
C ALA A 437 4.50 23.24 -7.75
N ALA A 438 5.21 22.16 -7.42
CA ALA A 438 6.63 22.02 -7.67
C ALA A 438 6.96 21.99 -9.17
N ARG A 439 8.05 22.67 -9.54
CA ARG A 439 8.70 22.57 -10.84
C ARG A 439 10.15 22.16 -10.60
N PHE A 440 10.60 21.14 -11.31
CA PHE A 440 11.90 20.53 -11.06
C PHE A 440 12.53 20.00 -12.34
N LEU A 441 13.84 19.82 -12.34
CA LEU A 441 14.54 19.20 -13.46
C LEU A 441 14.34 17.68 -13.45
N HIS A 442 14.14 17.09 -14.62
CA HIS A 442 14.18 15.64 -14.78
C HIS A 442 15.47 15.07 -14.18
N GLY A 443 15.36 13.97 -13.47
CA GLY A 443 16.43 13.38 -12.67
C GLY A 443 16.24 13.56 -11.16
N CYS A 444 15.31 14.45 -10.74
CA CYS A 444 14.90 14.53 -9.34
C CYS A 444 14.11 13.28 -8.92
N THR A 445 14.28 12.92 -7.67
CA THR A 445 13.52 11.90 -6.95
C THR A 445 12.63 12.56 -5.90
N GLY A 446 11.73 11.82 -5.29
CA GLY A 446 10.87 12.37 -4.24
C GLY A 446 11.62 12.93 -3.03
N VAL A 447 12.83 12.42 -2.74
CA VAL A 447 13.70 12.96 -1.65
C VAL A 447 14.06 14.43 -1.90
N ASN A 448 14.21 14.84 -3.15
CA ASN A 448 14.54 16.23 -3.49
C ASN A 448 13.37 17.19 -3.24
N LEU A 449 12.14 16.69 -3.25
CA LEU A 449 10.92 17.50 -3.24
C LEU A 449 10.14 17.44 -1.92
N ASP A 450 10.32 16.40 -1.12
CA ASP A 450 9.61 16.17 0.15
C ASP A 450 9.63 17.38 1.10
N ILE A 451 10.74 18.12 1.11
CA ILE A 451 10.90 19.31 1.93
C ILE A 451 9.82 20.38 1.66
N LEU A 452 9.27 20.45 0.44
CA LEU A 452 8.24 21.43 0.10
C LEU A 452 6.95 21.20 0.89
N ALA A 453 6.63 19.95 1.21
CA ALA A 453 5.50 19.58 2.04
C ALA A 453 5.80 19.74 3.55
N ARG A 454 7.04 19.40 3.99
CA ARG A 454 7.40 19.45 5.42
C ARG A 454 7.75 20.85 5.91
N GLN A 455 8.26 21.72 5.05
CA GLN A 455 8.78 23.02 5.46
C GLN A 455 7.82 23.82 6.35
N PRO A 456 6.50 23.94 6.06
CA PRO A 456 5.59 24.71 6.91
C PRO A 456 5.50 24.18 8.36
N LEU A 457 5.62 22.87 8.57
CA LEU A 457 5.63 22.26 9.90
C LEU A 457 7.02 22.39 10.56
N TRP A 458 8.11 22.18 9.81
CA TRP A 458 9.47 22.32 10.35
C TRP A 458 9.78 23.75 10.79
N GLU A 459 9.23 24.77 10.14
CA GLU A 459 9.30 26.18 10.60
C GLU A 459 8.62 26.39 11.97
N MET A 460 7.72 25.49 12.35
CA MET A 460 7.04 25.49 13.64
C MET A 460 7.71 24.56 14.68
N GLY A 461 8.77 23.84 14.29
CA GLY A 461 9.44 22.82 15.11
C GLY A 461 8.68 21.50 15.19
N GLU A 462 7.73 21.26 14.27
CA GLU A 462 6.88 20.08 14.21
C GLU A 462 7.21 19.20 13.00
N ASP A 463 6.79 17.94 13.05
CA ASP A 463 7.00 16.96 11.96
C ASP A 463 5.93 15.87 11.98
N PHE A 464 5.86 15.07 10.90
CA PHE A 464 5.11 13.82 10.84
C PHE A 464 6.04 12.64 10.51
N LYS A 465 5.70 11.46 11.05
CA LYS A 465 6.61 10.29 11.05
C LYS A 465 6.41 9.34 9.85
N HIS A 466 5.42 9.56 9.00
CA HIS A 466 5.20 8.77 7.78
C HIS A 466 5.85 9.39 6.54
N GLY A 467 5.79 8.71 5.40
CA GLY A 467 6.17 9.26 4.10
C GLY A 467 5.20 10.37 3.69
N THR A 468 5.67 11.34 2.92
CA THR A 468 4.80 12.41 2.39
C THR A 468 3.98 11.93 1.19
N GLY A 469 4.34 10.77 0.61
CA GLY A 469 3.59 10.19 -0.48
C GLY A 469 4.22 8.92 -1.03
N HIS A 470 3.39 8.15 -1.73
CA HIS A 470 3.71 6.88 -2.37
C HIS A 470 3.16 6.85 -3.80
N GLY A 471 3.69 5.96 -4.63
CA GLY A 471 3.10 5.67 -5.94
C GLY A 471 1.76 4.94 -5.79
N VAL A 472 0.92 5.05 -6.81
CA VAL A 472 -0.41 4.43 -6.85
C VAL A 472 -0.56 3.58 -8.10
N GLY A 473 -1.10 2.37 -7.95
CA GLY A 473 -1.35 1.43 -9.04
C GLY A 473 -2.61 1.77 -9.83
N TYR A 474 -2.63 1.44 -11.12
CA TYR A 474 -3.79 1.62 -11.98
C TYR A 474 -4.74 0.42 -11.86
N LEU A 475 -5.86 0.60 -11.16
CA LEU A 475 -6.75 -0.50 -10.76
C LEU A 475 -5.94 -1.68 -10.22
N LEU A 476 -5.04 -1.36 -9.27
CA LEU A 476 -4.13 -2.25 -8.58
C LEU A 476 -3.90 -1.73 -7.15
N ASN A 477 -2.79 -2.11 -6.50
CA ASN A 477 -2.50 -1.71 -5.14
C ASN A 477 -2.49 -0.18 -4.98
N VAL A 478 -3.16 0.34 -3.96
CA VAL A 478 -3.11 1.77 -3.62
C VAL A 478 -1.68 2.22 -3.35
N HIS A 479 -0.89 1.39 -2.67
CA HIS A 479 0.55 1.61 -2.50
C HIS A 479 1.35 0.86 -3.57
N GLU A 480 1.94 1.60 -4.51
CA GLU A 480 2.75 1.05 -5.59
C GLU A 480 4.12 1.76 -5.69
N GLY A 481 5.20 1.00 -5.59
CA GLY A 481 6.53 1.54 -5.87
C GLY A 481 6.80 1.72 -7.38
N PRO A 482 7.93 2.34 -7.74
CA PRO A 482 9.07 2.74 -6.91
C PRO A 482 9.09 4.23 -6.49
N ASN A 483 8.16 5.06 -6.97
CA ASN A 483 8.10 6.49 -6.67
C ASN A 483 7.49 6.75 -5.28
N SER A 484 8.04 7.72 -4.55
CA SER A 484 7.53 8.13 -3.25
C SER A 484 8.11 9.50 -2.88
N PHE A 485 7.44 10.22 -1.96
CA PHE A 485 8.02 11.40 -1.31
C PHE A 485 8.42 11.04 0.11
N ARG A 486 9.69 11.18 0.43
CA ARG A 486 10.27 10.91 1.77
C ARG A 486 11.51 11.76 1.97
N TRP A 487 11.68 12.34 3.15
CA TRP A 487 12.87 13.13 3.44
C TRP A 487 14.14 12.29 3.64
N LYS A 488 14.00 11.01 4.02
CA LYS A 488 15.11 10.06 4.14
C LYS A 488 15.17 9.13 2.94
N ILE A 489 16.40 8.82 2.52
CA ILE A 489 16.63 7.79 1.52
C ILE A 489 16.31 6.42 2.10
N VAL A 490 15.39 5.70 1.47
CA VAL A 490 15.06 4.33 1.81
C VAL A 490 15.40 3.40 0.65
N PRO A 491 15.88 2.16 0.90
CA PRO A 491 16.17 1.22 -0.17
C PRO A 491 14.94 0.91 -1.03
N GLY A 492 15.06 1.14 -2.35
CA GLY A 492 13.98 0.90 -3.32
C GLY A 492 12.94 2.02 -3.47
N GLY A 493 13.03 3.10 -2.69
CA GLY A 493 12.06 4.21 -2.70
C GLY A 493 12.57 5.52 -3.31
N ASN A 494 13.61 5.50 -4.16
CA ASN A 494 14.23 6.71 -4.72
C ASN A 494 14.27 6.69 -6.25
N ALA A 495 13.18 6.30 -6.90
CA ALA A 495 13.11 6.37 -8.35
C ALA A 495 13.09 7.83 -8.82
N VAL A 496 13.72 8.05 -9.98
CA VAL A 496 13.56 9.31 -10.71
C VAL A 496 12.09 9.44 -11.10
N LEU A 497 11.54 10.64 -10.88
CA LEU A 497 10.16 10.93 -11.24
C LEU A 497 10.02 11.06 -12.75
N GLU A 498 9.28 10.13 -13.36
CA GLU A 498 9.04 10.06 -14.80
C GLU A 498 7.62 10.55 -15.16
N GLU A 499 7.45 11.01 -16.41
CA GLU A 499 6.13 11.36 -16.92
C GLU A 499 5.17 10.17 -16.86
N GLY A 500 3.97 10.38 -16.31
CA GLY A 500 2.95 9.33 -16.11
C GLY A 500 3.03 8.63 -14.75
N MET A 501 4.03 8.90 -13.92
CA MET A 501 4.02 8.42 -12.53
C MET A 501 2.95 9.17 -11.72
N ILE A 502 2.11 8.41 -11.02
CA ILE A 502 1.12 8.94 -10.09
C ILE A 502 1.66 8.75 -8.68
N THR A 503 1.60 9.81 -7.87
CA THR A 503 2.12 9.81 -6.49
C THR A 503 1.16 10.57 -5.58
N SER A 504 0.93 10.08 -4.37
CA SER A 504 0.19 10.82 -3.34
C SER A 504 1.03 11.98 -2.80
N ASP A 505 0.33 13.02 -2.33
CA ASP A 505 0.86 14.19 -1.64
C ASP A 505 0.02 14.36 -0.38
N GLU A 506 0.46 13.75 0.74
CA GLU A 506 -0.31 13.51 1.97
C GLU A 506 0.40 13.95 3.26
N PRO A 507 0.92 15.18 3.37
CA PRO A 507 1.46 15.65 4.63
C PRO A 507 0.40 15.63 5.74
N GLY A 508 0.83 15.46 6.99
CA GLY A 508 -0.07 15.41 8.13
C GLY A 508 0.51 16.02 9.40
N TYR A 509 -0.33 16.16 10.41
CA TYR A 509 0.04 16.53 11.77
C TYR A 509 -0.81 15.73 12.76
N TYR A 510 -0.20 15.14 13.77
CA TYR A 510 -0.87 14.21 14.69
C TYR A 510 -0.46 14.50 16.12
N ARG A 511 -1.45 14.86 16.93
CA ARG A 511 -1.27 15.16 18.35
C ARG A 511 -1.90 14.07 19.20
N GLU A 512 -1.08 13.32 19.89
CA GLU A 512 -1.55 12.27 20.82
C GLU A 512 -2.57 12.84 21.80
N ASP A 513 -3.65 12.08 22.06
CA ASP A 513 -4.82 12.49 22.86
C ASP A 513 -5.53 13.79 22.43
N GLY A 514 -5.25 14.28 21.23
CA GLY A 514 -5.80 15.52 20.68
C GLY A 514 -6.53 15.33 19.37
N PHE A 515 -5.87 15.61 18.26
CA PHE A 515 -6.43 15.59 16.90
C PHE A 515 -5.39 15.18 15.87
N GLY A 516 -5.86 14.75 14.70
CA GLY A 516 -5.03 14.51 13.54
C GLY A 516 -5.53 15.30 12.34
N ILE A 517 -4.59 15.72 11.49
CA ILE A 517 -4.84 16.43 10.25
C ILE A 517 -4.03 15.76 9.16
N ARG A 518 -4.68 15.41 8.04
CA ARG A 518 -4.02 15.01 6.80
C ARG A 518 -4.79 15.62 5.64
N HIS A 519 -4.07 16.15 4.67
CA HIS A 519 -4.61 16.60 3.40
C HIS A 519 -3.90 15.87 2.30
N GLU A 520 -4.65 15.24 1.44
CA GLU A 520 -4.09 14.41 0.39
C GLU A 520 -4.74 14.64 -0.96
N ASN A 521 -3.89 14.74 -1.96
CA ASN A 521 -4.26 14.64 -3.35
C ASN A 521 -3.33 13.64 -4.06
N LEU A 522 -3.88 12.90 -5.00
CA LEU A 522 -3.04 12.22 -6.00
C LEU A 522 -2.65 13.20 -7.10
N MET A 523 -1.42 13.07 -7.57
CA MET A 523 -0.90 13.91 -8.65
C MET A 523 -0.09 13.10 -9.66
N VAL A 524 -0.22 13.45 -10.95
CA VAL A 524 0.55 12.84 -12.02
C VAL A 524 1.73 13.72 -12.40
N CYS A 525 2.92 13.11 -12.54
CA CYS A 525 4.12 13.76 -13.04
C CYS A 525 4.01 13.99 -14.56
N LYS A 526 4.32 15.23 -15.00
CA LYS A 526 4.24 15.65 -16.41
C LYS A 526 5.50 16.38 -16.84
N LYS A 527 5.81 16.31 -18.12
CA LYS A 527 6.79 17.21 -18.73
C LYS A 527 6.25 18.63 -18.78
N ALA A 528 7.07 19.58 -18.33
CA ALA A 528 6.92 21.00 -18.55
C ALA A 528 7.81 21.43 -19.73
N GLU A 529 8.25 22.69 -19.76
CA GLU A 529 9.13 23.17 -20.83
C GLU A 529 10.53 22.55 -20.77
N LYS A 530 11.14 22.45 -21.94
CA LYS A 530 12.57 22.12 -22.09
C LYS A 530 13.36 23.40 -22.28
N THR A 531 14.38 23.61 -21.48
CA THR A 531 15.28 24.78 -21.55
C THR A 531 16.72 24.35 -21.83
N GLU A 532 17.64 25.30 -21.86
CA GLU A 532 19.09 25.02 -21.93
C GLU A 532 19.61 24.20 -20.73
N TYR A 533 18.93 24.27 -19.58
CA TYR A 533 19.26 23.50 -18.37
C TYR A 533 18.72 22.07 -18.39
N GLY A 534 17.83 21.72 -19.30
CA GLY A 534 17.26 20.39 -19.45
C GLY A 534 15.74 20.35 -19.52
N GLN A 535 15.18 19.17 -19.37
CA GLN A 535 13.73 18.97 -19.30
C GLN A 535 13.22 19.32 -17.90
N PHE A 536 12.33 20.29 -17.79
CA PHE A 536 11.59 20.55 -16.56
C PHE A 536 10.37 19.62 -16.46
N MET A 537 10.03 19.27 -15.23
CA MET A 537 8.87 18.45 -14.85
C MET A 537 7.98 19.27 -13.91
N CYS A 538 6.70 18.90 -13.83
CA CYS A 538 5.72 19.45 -12.91
C CYS A 538 4.69 18.40 -12.55
N PHE A 539 3.78 18.73 -11.64
CA PHE A 539 2.66 17.89 -11.27
C PHE A 539 1.32 18.49 -11.75
N GLU A 540 0.36 17.60 -11.96
CA GLU A 540 -1.05 17.92 -12.13
C GLU A 540 -1.83 17.16 -11.05
N PHE A 541 -2.61 17.86 -10.23
CA PHE A 541 -3.54 17.22 -9.31
C PHE A 541 -4.63 16.46 -10.07
N LEU A 542 -4.79 15.19 -9.74
CA LEU A 542 -5.88 14.34 -10.22
C LEU A 542 -7.10 14.48 -9.33
N THR A 543 -6.90 14.52 -8.01
CA THR A 543 -7.94 14.63 -7.00
C THR A 543 -8.71 15.93 -7.11
N MET A 544 -10.04 15.86 -7.23
CA MET A 544 -10.95 17.00 -7.40
C MET A 544 -11.97 17.08 -6.26
N VAL A 545 -11.49 17.40 -5.04
CA VAL A 545 -12.30 17.54 -3.82
C VAL A 545 -11.91 18.83 -3.12
N PRO A 546 -12.86 19.66 -2.63
CA PRO A 546 -12.49 20.92 -1.97
C PRO A 546 -11.75 20.66 -0.65
N PHE A 547 -10.79 21.52 -0.30
CA PHE A 547 -10.28 21.65 1.05
C PHE A 547 -11.26 22.50 1.87
N ASP A 548 -11.43 22.17 3.14
CA ASP A 548 -12.40 22.84 4.00
C ASP A 548 -11.90 24.21 4.46
N LEU A 549 -12.46 25.29 3.90
CA LEU A 549 -12.06 26.65 4.20
C LEU A 549 -12.35 27.09 5.65
N ASP A 550 -13.21 26.38 6.38
CA ASP A 550 -13.49 26.69 7.79
C ASP A 550 -12.28 26.43 8.71
N GLY A 551 -11.35 25.56 8.27
CA GLY A 551 -10.08 25.28 8.96
C GLY A 551 -8.93 26.20 8.54
N VAL A 552 -9.09 27.02 7.51
CA VAL A 552 -8.01 27.84 6.93
C VAL A 552 -7.91 29.19 7.63
N VAL A 553 -6.68 29.60 7.94
CA VAL A 553 -6.32 30.97 8.38
C VAL A 553 -5.55 31.65 7.23
N PRO A 554 -6.22 32.47 6.40
CA PRO A 554 -5.61 33.06 5.21
C PRO A 554 -4.38 33.93 5.50
N GLU A 555 -4.33 34.54 6.67
CA GLU A 555 -3.23 35.38 7.14
C GLU A 555 -1.92 34.61 7.35
N LEU A 556 -2.01 33.28 7.57
CA LEU A 556 -0.85 32.39 7.69
C LEU A 556 -0.35 31.87 6.32
N MET A 557 -1.04 32.22 5.23
CA MET A 557 -0.69 31.83 3.88
C MET A 557 -0.07 32.99 3.11
N SER A 558 0.98 32.71 2.34
CA SER A 558 1.51 33.66 1.36
C SER A 558 0.49 33.94 0.24
N VAL A 559 0.67 35.03 -0.47
CA VAL A 559 -0.18 35.35 -1.65
C VAL A 559 -0.12 34.24 -2.68
N ARG A 560 1.07 33.63 -2.88
CA ARG A 560 1.24 32.50 -3.79
C ARG A 560 0.40 31.30 -3.36
N GLU A 561 0.43 30.92 -2.08
CA GLU A 561 -0.32 29.76 -1.57
C GLU A 561 -1.83 29.98 -1.65
N ARG A 562 -2.32 31.20 -1.35
CA ARG A 562 -3.74 31.55 -1.54
C ARG A 562 -4.16 31.44 -3.02
N ASN A 563 -3.34 31.95 -3.93
CA ASN A 563 -3.64 31.82 -5.37
C ASN A 563 -3.67 30.35 -5.80
N LEU A 564 -2.73 29.53 -5.35
CA LEU A 564 -2.73 28.08 -5.64
C LEU A 564 -4.00 27.39 -5.14
N LEU A 565 -4.46 27.70 -3.93
CA LEU A 565 -5.72 27.19 -3.39
C LEU A 565 -6.93 27.66 -4.20
N ASN A 566 -6.99 28.95 -4.53
CA ASN A 566 -8.08 29.52 -5.31
C ASN A 566 -8.15 28.89 -6.71
N ASP A 567 -7.01 28.71 -7.38
CA ASP A 567 -6.93 28.07 -8.71
C ASP A 567 -7.35 26.60 -8.64
N TYR A 568 -6.94 25.88 -7.60
CA TYR A 568 -7.37 24.51 -7.37
C TYR A 568 -8.89 24.44 -7.12
N HIS A 569 -9.42 25.27 -6.24
CA HIS A 569 -10.86 25.32 -5.94
C HIS A 569 -11.71 25.72 -7.17
N ALA A 570 -11.21 26.59 -8.03
CA ALA A 570 -11.88 26.91 -9.29
C ALA A 570 -11.99 25.68 -10.19
N GLN A 571 -10.93 24.88 -10.31
CA GLN A 571 -10.94 23.60 -11.05
C GLN A 571 -11.89 22.59 -10.42
N VAL A 572 -11.89 22.45 -9.09
CA VAL A 572 -12.84 21.57 -8.38
C VAL A 572 -14.28 21.95 -8.70
N TYR A 573 -14.62 23.25 -8.60
CA TYR A 573 -15.98 23.71 -8.92
C TYR A 573 -16.35 23.43 -10.38
N GLU A 574 -15.47 23.74 -11.32
CA GLU A 574 -15.69 23.52 -12.75
C GLU A 574 -15.96 22.04 -13.06
N LYS A 575 -15.13 21.13 -12.51
CA LYS A 575 -15.18 19.71 -12.86
C LYS A 575 -16.26 18.94 -12.10
N ILE A 576 -16.59 19.31 -10.86
CA ILE A 576 -17.51 18.55 -10.00
C ILE A 576 -18.94 19.08 -10.05
N SER A 577 -19.14 20.40 -10.18
CA SER A 577 -20.48 20.98 -10.14
C SER A 577 -21.46 20.44 -11.19
N PRO A 578 -21.05 19.99 -12.41
CA PRO A 578 -21.99 19.42 -13.38
C PRO A 578 -22.73 18.16 -12.92
N TYR A 579 -22.18 17.43 -11.95
CA TYR A 579 -22.71 16.16 -11.45
C TYR A 579 -23.52 16.30 -10.16
N LEU A 580 -23.68 17.54 -9.63
CA LEU A 580 -24.36 17.84 -8.38
C LEU A 580 -25.76 18.40 -8.61
N ASN A 581 -26.66 18.21 -7.64
CA ASN A 581 -27.94 18.91 -7.63
C ASN A 581 -27.78 20.39 -7.25
N GLU A 582 -28.83 21.21 -7.37
CA GLU A 582 -28.73 22.67 -7.18
C GLU A 582 -28.35 23.08 -5.75
N GLU A 583 -28.75 22.32 -4.74
CA GLU A 583 -28.40 22.58 -3.34
C GLU A 583 -26.91 22.28 -3.10
N GLU A 584 -26.43 21.14 -3.58
CA GLU A 584 -25.04 20.73 -3.52
C GLU A 584 -24.12 21.69 -4.30
N LYS A 585 -24.54 22.12 -5.50
CA LYS A 585 -23.80 23.13 -6.31
C LYS A 585 -23.64 24.44 -5.56
N LYS A 586 -24.73 24.90 -4.92
CA LYS A 586 -24.68 26.15 -4.15
C LYS A 586 -23.71 26.03 -2.98
N TRP A 587 -23.75 24.91 -2.28
CA TRP A 587 -22.80 24.63 -1.21
C TRP A 587 -21.37 24.55 -1.74
N LEU A 588 -21.11 23.80 -2.82
CA LEU A 588 -19.77 23.66 -3.40
C LEU A 588 -19.23 25.02 -3.84
N LYS A 589 -20.07 25.91 -4.42
CA LYS A 589 -19.66 27.26 -4.80
C LYS A 589 -19.16 28.08 -3.61
N ASP A 590 -19.79 27.92 -2.44
CA ASP A 590 -19.34 28.59 -1.22
C ASP A 590 -18.09 27.92 -0.65
N ALA A 591 -18.04 26.57 -0.64
CA ALA A 591 -16.89 25.78 -0.18
C ALA A 591 -15.62 26.02 -1.02
N THR A 592 -15.77 26.45 -2.28
CA THR A 592 -14.66 26.74 -3.22
C THR A 592 -14.47 28.24 -3.48
N ARG A 593 -15.01 29.11 -2.63
CA ARG A 593 -14.86 30.57 -2.76
C ARG A 593 -13.39 30.97 -2.64
N ALA A 594 -13.00 32.05 -3.32
CA ALA A 594 -11.66 32.62 -3.18
C ALA A 594 -11.44 33.21 -1.77
N ILE A 595 -10.20 33.12 -1.26
CA ILE A 595 -9.76 33.65 0.03
C ILE A 595 -8.58 34.64 -0.14
#